data_75eb7f8a2cc7c40a805a5e7e82b326cb
#
_entry.id   75eb7f8a2cc7c40a805a5e7e82b326cb
#
_cell.length_a   1.000
_cell.length_b   1.000
_cell.length_c   1.000
_cell.angle_alpha   90.00
_cell.angle_beta   90.00
_cell.angle_gamma   90.00
#
_symmetry.space_group_name_H-M   'P 1'
#
loop_
_entity.id
_entity.type
_entity.pdbx_description
1 polymer ?
#
loop_
_entity_poly.entity_id
_entity_poly.type
_entity_poly.pdbx_seq_one_letter_code
_entity_poly.pdbx_strand_id
1 'polypeptide(L)'
;MSRIELVGAGVEVENGPVILQPTTLTLTEQRIGIIGGNGSGKSTLVRLLNNLITPTCGRVLVDGIDAAADPAAVRRLVGFCFTDPSAQLVMPTCIEDVELSLRRGQRDPKLRREAALAILDEYGLADRAHTSVHALSGGQRQLLALAGVLAVQPRVVIADEPTTLLDLANTHRVAERLFGLSQQLLLVSHNLELIERCERVLVVDHAEVVFDGEPLAAIGHYRERVAEAIR
;
A
#
# COMPACT_ATOMS: atom_id res chain seq x y z
N MET A 1 14.67 9.36 -1.35
CA MET A 1 13.88 8.13 -1.15
C MET A 1 13.94 7.78 0.30
N SER A 2 12.88 7.17 0.83
CA SER A 2 12.90 6.68 2.21
C SER A 2 13.67 5.37 2.31
N ARG A 3 14.17 5.09 3.51
CA ARG A 3 14.82 3.83 3.85
C ARG A 3 13.94 3.06 4.82
N ILE A 4 13.49 1.88 4.40
CA ILE A 4 12.70 0.98 5.22
C ILE A 4 13.58 -0.22 5.59
N GLU A 5 13.65 -0.55 6.87
CA GLU A 5 14.48 -1.65 7.37
C GLU A 5 13.64 -2.58 8.25
N LEU A 6 13.65 -3.85 7.89
CA LEU A 6 13.21 -4.93 8.77
C LEU A 6 14.46 -5.56 9.38
N VAL A 7 14.51 -5.71 10.68
CA VAL A 7 15.64 -6.29 11.41
C VAL A 7 15.13 -7.48 12.21
N GLY A 8 15.16 -8.67 11.59
CA GLY A 8 14.61 -9.88 12.17
C GLY A 8 13.12 -9.77 12.51
N ALA A 9 12.39 -8.92 11.77
CA ALA A 9 10.96 -8.67 12.05
C ALA A 9 10.10 -9.84 11.59
N GLY A 10 9.32 -10.38 12.52
CA GLY A 10 8.41 -11.50 12.26
C GLY A 10 7.08 -11.37 12.99
N VAL A 11 6.12 -12.19 12.60
CA VAL A 11 4.79 -12.22 13.20
C VAL A 11 4.38 -13.66 13.44
N GLU A 12 4.08 -13.96 14.70
CA GLU A 12 3.56 -15.25 15.15
C GLU A 12 2.28 -15.03 15.96
N VAL A 13 1.29 -15.86 15.74
CA VAL A 13 0.07 -15.86 16.57
C VAL A 13 0.39 -16.56 17.88
N GLU A 14 -0.04 -16.00 19.01
CA GLU A 14 0.16 -16.60 20.32
C GLU A 14 -0.39 -18.03 20.35
N ASN A 15 0.48 -19.03 20.59
CA ASN A 15 0.18 -20.45 20.50
C ASN A 15 -0.38 -20.92 19.14
N GLY A 16 -0.07 -20.21 18.07
CA GLY A 16 -0.59 -20.44 16.71
C GLY A 16 0.49 -20.49 15.64
N PRO A 17 0.10 -20.34 14.38
CA PRO A 17 1.02 -20.41 13.27
C PRO A 17 1.92 -19.16 13.15
N VAL A 18 3.10 -19.34 12.57
CA VAL A 18 3.93 -18.23 12.08
C VAL A 18 3.28 -17.66 10.83
N ILE A 19 2.98 -16.35 10.86
CA ILE A 19 2.37 -15.61 9.74
C ILE A 19 3.43 -14.96 8.86
N LEU A 20 4.57 -14.59 9.47
CA LEU A 20 5.76 -14.12 8.76
C LEU A 20 7.00 -14.52 9.56
N GLN A 21 7.90 -15.24 8.92
CA GLN A 21 9.20 -15.61 9.48
C GLN A 21 10.05 -14.37 9.77
N PRO A 22 10.97 -14.44 10.76
CA PRO A 22 11.89 -13.34 11.03
C PRO A 22 12.64 -12.94 9.78
N THR A 23 12.37 -11.73 9.29
CA THR A 23 12.85 -11.22 8.01
C THR A 23 13.78 -10.04 8.23
N THR A 24 14.92 -10.02 7.54
CA THR A 24 15.86 -8.90 7.54
C THR A 24 16.01 -8.39 6.10
N LEU A 25 15.56 -7.16 5.87
CA LEU A 25 15.54 -6.50 4.56
C LEU A 25 15.81 -5.01 4.70
N THR A 26 16.42 -4.42 3.68
CA THR A 26 16.49 -2.96 3.51
C THR A 26 15.89 -2.62 2.15
N LEU A 27 14.89 -1.73 2.13
CA LEU A 27 14.16 -1.32 0.94
C LEU A 27 14.42 0.17 0.70
N THR A 28 15.03 0.49 -0.45
CA THR A 28 15.44 1.86 -0.83
C THR A 28 15.02 2.23 -2.25
N GLU A 29 14.62 1.25 -3.05
CA GLU A 29 14.22 1.44 -4.44
C GLU A 29 12.91 2.24 -4.51
N GLN A 30 12.72 2.96 -5.62
CA GLN A 30 11.52 3.80 -5.77
C GLN A 30 10.26 2.98 -6.03
N ARG A 31 10.39 1.83 -6.71
CA ARG A 31 9.27 0.93 -7.07
C ARG A 31 9.61 -0.49 -6.65
N ILE A 32 8.92 -0.95 -5.62
CA ILE A 32 9.14 -2.30 -5.06
C ILE A 32 7.86 -3.10 -5.23
N GLY A 33 7.95 -4.23 -5.92
CA GLY A 33 6.88 -5.19 -6.09
C GLY A 33 6.93 -6.29 -5.02
N ILE A 34 5.77 -6.80 -4.63
CA ILE A 34 5.66 -7.93 -3.70
C ILE A 34 4.63 -8.89 -4.28
N ILE A 35 5.06 -10.12 -4.57
CA ILE A 35 4.23 -11.18 -5.15
C ILE A 35 4.25 -12.44 -4.29
N GLY A 36 3.30 -13.34 -4.53
CA GLY A 36 3.18 -14.62 -3.81
C GLY A 36 1.75 -15.13 -3.78
N GLY A 37 1.54 -16.35 -3.34
CA GLY A 37 0.20 -16.96 -3.23
C GLY A 37 -0.69 -16.30 -2.17
N ASN A 38 -1.99 -16.62 -2.19
CA ASN A 38 -2.91 -16.19 -1.13
C ASN A 38 -2.49 -16.84 0.20
N GLY A 39 -2.50 -16.04 1.27
CA GLY A 39 -2.07 -16.50 2.60
C GLY A 39 -0.55 -16.65 2.78
N SER A 40 0.28 -16.27 1.80
CA SER A 40 1.74 -16.41 1.90
C SER A 40 2.42 -15.46 2.89
N GLY A 41 1.73 -14.41 3.40
CA GLY A 41 2.29 -13.43 4.33
C GLY A 41 2.54 -12.04 3.74
N LYS A 42 2.27 -11.78 2.44
CA LYS A 42 2.49 -10.47 1.77
C LYS A 42 1.85 -9.29 2.50
N SER A 43 0.55 -9.38 2.76
CA SER A 43 -0.18 -8.31 3.44
C SER A 43 0.33 -8.11 4.88
N THR A 44 0.77 -9.16 5.55
CA THR A 44 1.40 -9.06 6.87
C THR A 44 2.72 -8.31 6.77
N LEU A 45 3.57 -8.66 5.80
CA LEU A 45 4.83 -7.98 5.56
C LEU A 45 4.64 -6.48 5.37
N VAL A 46 3.71 -6.05 4.48
CA VAL A 46 3.52 -4.61 4.23
C VAL A 46 2.81 -3.88 5.37
N ARG A 47 1.94 -4.56 6.14
CA ARG A 47 1.28 -3.98 7.32
C ARG A 47 2.22 -3.75 8.50
N LEU A 48 3.32 -4.47 8.59
CA LEU A 48 4.40 -4.17 9.55
C LEU A 48 5.01 -2.80 9.30
N LEU A 49 5.13 -2.36 8.03
CA LEU A 49 5.88 -1.17 7.64
C LEU A 49 5.23 0.15 8.08
N ASN A 50 3.92 0.15 8.36
CA ASN A 50 3.22 1.32 8.92
C ASN A 50 2.59 1.02 10.29
N ASN A 51 3.04 -0.08 10.93
CA ASN A 51 2.55 -0.54 12.23
C ASN A 51 1.02 -0.72 12.29
N LEU A 52 0.41 -1.25 11.22
CA LEU A 52 -0.93 -1.81 11.26
C LEU A 52 -0.92 -3.18 11.95
N ILE A 53 0.20 -3.87 11.88
CA ILE A 53 0.52 -5.07 12.66
C ILE A 53 1.85 -4.78 13.37
N THR A 54 1.93 -5.07 14.66
CA THR A 54 3.17 -4.96 15.43
C THR A 54 3.95 -6.27 15.29
N PRO A 55 5.26 -6.25 15.02
CA PRO A 55 6.06 -7.46 14.97
C PRO A 55 6.10 -8.15 16.35
N THR A 56 6.04 -9.49 16.39
CA THR A 56 6.19 -10.27 17.61
C THR A 56 7.65 -10.52 17.97
N CYS A 57 8.55 -10.39 16.97
CA CYS A 57 10.00 -10.39 17.16
C CYS A 57 10.65 -9.41 16.21
N GLY A 58 11.89 -9.01 16.53
CA GLY A 58 12.62 -8.03 15.74
C GLY A 58 12.01 -6.63 15.77
N ARG A 59 12.29 -5.82 14.76
CA ARG A 59 11.77 -4.44 14.65
C ARG A 59 11.71 -3.97 13.20
N VAL A 60 10.91 -2.92 12.97
CA VAL A 60 10.80 -2.23 11.67
C VAL A 60 11.16 -0.76 11.87
N LEU A 61 12.04 -0.26 11.01
CA LEU A 61 12.45 1.14 11.00
C LEU A 61 12.04 1.79 9.67
N VAL A 62 11.51 3.00 9.73
CA VAL A 62 11.24 3.84 8.55
C VAL A 62 11.95 5.16 8.74
N ASP A 63 12.92 5.46 7.88
CA ASP A 63 13.83 6.61 8.03
C ASP A 63 14.45 6.70 9.43
N GLY A 64 14.80 5.55 10.02
CA GLY A 64 15.37 5.42 11.36
C GLY A 64 14.36 5.47 12.51
N ILE A 65 13.07 5.70 12.25
CA ILE A 65 12.02 5.72 13.27
C ILE A 65 11.50 4.30 13.48
N ASP A 66 11.53 3.78 14.69
CA ASP A 66 10.97 2.49 15.05
C ASP A 66 9.44 2.56 15.00
N ALA A 67 8.84 1.70 14.15
CA ALA A 67 7.41 1.71 13.89
C ALA A 67 6.56 1.32 15.11
N ALA A 68 7.09 0.49 16.00
CA ALA A 68 6.41 0.10 17.23
C ALA A 68 6.55 1.16 18.33
N ALA A 69 7.70 1.87 18.38
CA ALA A 69 7.95 2.90 19.37
C ALA A 69 7.22 4.22 19.07
N ASP A 70 7.17 4.66 17.80
CA ASP A 70 6.41 5.85 17.37
C ASP A 70 5.54 5.56 16.12
N PRO A 71 4.44 4.80 16.30
CA PRO A 71 3.53 4.49 15.18
C PRO A 71 2.92 5.75 14.55
N ALA A 72 2.74 6.81 15.33
CA ALA A 72 2.15 8.05 14.84
C ALA A 72 3.10 8.81 13.91
N ALA A 73 4.40 8.80 14.17
CA ALA A 73 5.40 9.35 13.26
C ALA A 73 5.49 8.54 11.97
N VAL A 74 5.56 7.21 12.07
CA VAL A 74 5.64 6.33 10.89
C VAL A 74 4.40 6.46 10.01
N ARG A 75 3.18 6.50 10.56
CA ARG A 75 1.95 6.70 9.78
C ARG A 75 1.82 8.06 9.10
N ARG A 76 2.63 9.04 9.47
CA ARG A 76 2.76 10.30 8.71
C ARG A 76 3.68 10.14 7.49
N LEU A 77 4.64 9.23 7.56
CA LEU A 77 5.58 8.97 6.47
C LEU A 77 5.06 7.94 5.48
N VAL A 78 4.26 6.98 5.96
CA VAL A 78 3.80 5.82 5.19
C VAL A 78 2.29 5.86 5.04
N GLY A 79 1.82 6.15 3.83
CA GLY A 79 0.43 6.01 3.44
C GLY A 79 0.12 4.56 3.04
N PHE A 80 -1.09 4.08 3.36
CA PHE A 80 -1.52 2.72 3.07
C PHE A 80 -2.84 2.72 2.31
N CYS A 81 -2.86 2.10 1.12
CA CYS A 81 -4.06 1.85 0.33
C CYS A 81 -4.45 0.38 0.47
N PHE A 82 -5.63 0.14 1.02
CA PHE A 82 -6.18 -1.21 1.20
C PHE A 82 -6.75 -1.78 -0.10
N THR A 83 -6.83 -3.11 -0.17
CA THR A 83 -7.44 -3.85 -1.28
C THR A 83 -8.90 -3.44 -1.49
N ASP A 84 -9.67 -3.34 -0.40
CA ASP A 84 -11.04 -2.82 -0.41
C ASP A 84 -11.06 -1.35 0.01
N PRO A 85 -11.33 -0.42 -0.91
CA PRO A 85 -11.42 1.00 -0.59
C PRO A 85 -12.55 1.31 0.42
N SER A 86 -13.58 0.46 0.51
CA SER A 86 -14.68 0.68 1.46
C SER A 86 -14.23 0.55 2.92
N ALA A 87 -13.16 -0.19 3.19
CA ALA A 87 -12.55 -0.27 4.51
C ALA A 87 -11.79 1.01 4.90
N GLN A 88 -11.52 1.89 3.95
CA GLN A 88 -10.73 3.12 4.12
C GLN A 88 -11.59 4.38 4.10
N LEU A 89 -12.64 4.40 3.28
CA LEU A 89 -13.55 5.54 3.13
C LEU A 89 -14.56 5.55 4.29
N VAL A 90 -14.48 6.57 5.15
CA VAL A 90 -15.25 6.62 6.41
C VAL A 90 -16.27 7.77 6.46
N MET A 91 -16.15 8.76 5.55
CA MET A 91 -17.05 9.90 5.52
C MET A 91 -18.18 9.70 4.50
N PRO A 92 -19.32 10.36 4.69
CA PRO A 92 -20.48 10.21 3.81
C PRO A 92 -20.25 10.64 2.36
N THR A 93 -19.47 11.71 2.13
CA THR A 93 -19.22 12.27 0.80
C THR A 93 -17.73 12.29 0.45
N CYS A 94 -17.43 12.37 -0.85
CA CYS A 94 -16.05 12.36 -1.35
C CYS A 94 -15.23 13.52 -0.77
N ILE A 95 -15.80 14.72 -0.72
CA ILE A 95 -15.07 15.89 -0.24
C ILE A 95 -14.79 15.80 1.27
N GLU A 96 -15.77 15.31 2.06
CA GLU A 96 -15.58 15.15 3.50
C GLU A 96 -14.49 14.12 3.81
N ASP A 97 -14.36 13.07 3.01
CA ASP A 97 -13.33 12.04 3.20
C ASP A 97 -11.92 12.61 2.95
N VAL A 98 -11.74 13.41 1.89
CA VAL A 98 -10.46 14.08 1.63
C VAL A 98 -10.21 15.19 2.68
N GLU A 99 -11.23 15.97 3.08
CA GLU A 99 -11.11 16.96 4.17
C GLU A 99 -10.67 16.32 5.50
N LEU A 100 -11.12 15.10 5.79
CA LEU A 100 -10.72 14.35 6.99
C LEU A 100 -9.20 14.10 6.99
N SER A 101 -8.66 13.66 5.86
CA SER A 101 -7.21 13.44 5.69
C SER A 101 -6.41 14.73 5.90
N LEU A 102 -6.90 15.86 5.39
CA LEU A 102 -6.23 17.16 5.49
C LEU A 102 -6.34 17.83 6.87
N ARG A 103 -7.24 17.36 7.75
CA ARG A 103 -7.61 18.05 9.00
C ARG A 103 -6.45 18.36 9.93
N ARG A 104 -5.40 17.53 9.93
CA ARG A 104 -4.20 17.73 10.76
C ARG A 104 -3.29 18.83 10.23
N GLY A 105 -3.11 18.90 8.90
CA GLY A 105 -2.23 19.86 8.24
C GLY A 105 -2.87 21.22 7.99
N GLN A 106 -4.19 21.24 7.72
CA GLN A 106 -4.95 22.46 7.42
C GLN A 106 -6.10 22.64 8.42
N ARG A 107 -5.93 23.58 9.36
CA ARG A 107 -6.90 23.86 10.42
C ARG A 107 -8.06 24.74 9.94
N ASP A 108 -7.79 25.66 9.00
CA ASP A 108 -8.83 26.52 8.43
C ASP A 108 -9.80 25.68 7.57
N PRO A 109 -11.10 25.67 7.91
CA PRO A 109 -12.07 24.84 7.19
C PRO A 109 -12.25 25.26 5.73
N LYS A 110 -12.13 26.58 5.43
CA LYS A 110 -12.29 27.10 4.05
C LYS A 110 -11.11 26.65 3.19
N LEU A 111 -9.88 26.87 3.65
CA LEU A 111 -8.66 26.45 2.93
C LEU A 111 -8.59 24.94 2.79
N ARG A 112 -9.03 24.20 3.81
CA ARG A 112 -9.08 22.71 3.74
C ARG A 112 -10.04 22.24 2.66
N ARG A 113 -11.23 22.87 2.56
CA ARG A 113 -12.22 22.54 1.54
C ARG A 113 -11.72 22.87 0.13
N GLU A 114 -11.07 24.02 -0.05
CA GLU A 114 -10.45 24.41 -1.31
C GLU A 114 -9.36 23.39 -1.73
N ALA A 115 -8.49 22.98 -0.80
CA ALA A 115 -7.49 21.96 -1.03
C ALA A 115 -8.10 20.60 -1.36
N ALA A 116 -9.17 20.20 -0.67
CA ALA A 116 -9.87 18.94 -0.95
C ALA A 116 -10.49 18.93 -2.34
N LEU A 117 -11.09 20.03 -2.79
CA LEU A 117 -11.63 20.18 -4.15
C LEU A 117 -10.52 20.07 -5.21
N ALA A 118 -9.38 20.72 -4.99
CA ALA A 118 -8.24 20.65 -5.90
C ALA A 118 -7.70 19.20 -6.02
N ILE A 119 -7.63 18.49 -4.91
CA ILE A 119 -7.23 17.06 -4.91
C ILE A 119 -8.27 16.23 -5.68
N LEU A 120 -9.56 16.42 -5.42
CA LEU A 120 -10.61 15.69 -6.15
C LEU A 120 -10.56 15.96 -7.66
N ASP A 121 -10.24 17.18 -8.07
CA ASP A 121 -10.08 17.55 -9.50
C ASP A 121 -8.89 16.81 -10.11
N GLU A 122 -7.77 16.75 -9.43
CA GLU A 122 -6.59 15.98 -9.88
C GLU A 122 -6.91 14.50 -10.13
N TYR A 123 -7.81 13.90 -9.34
CA TYR A 123 -8.24 12.51 -9.48
C TYR A 123 -9.47 12.31 -10.39
N GLY A 124 -9.97 13.38 -11.04
CA GLY A 124 -11.14 13.33 -11.91
C GLY A 124 -12.44 13.06 -11.16
N LEU A 125 -12.55 13.54 -9.92
CA LEU A 125 -13.70 13.38 -9.03
C LEU A 125 -14.33 14.71 -8.61
N ALA A 126 -13.98 15.82 -9.25
CA ALA A 126 -14.47 17.16 -8.90
C ALA A 126 -16.00 17.25 -8.99
N ASP A 127 -16.59 16.69 -10.06
CA ASP A 127 -18.06 16.63 -10.29
C ASP A 127 -18.77 15.70 -9.29
N ARG A 128 -18.02 14.88 -8.55
CA ARG A 128 -18.51 13.94 -7.53
C ARG A 128 -18.24 14.40 -6.11
N ALA A 129 -17.69 15.61 -5.90
CA ALA A 129 -17.27 16.09 -4.58
C ALA A 129 -18.35 15.91 -3.49
N HIS A 130 -19.61 16.18 -3.83
CA HIS A 130 -20.78 16.08 -2.92
C HIS A 130 -21.55 14.76 -3.05
N THR A 131 -21.07 13.84 -3.88
CA THR A 131 -21.69 12.51 -4.06
C THR A 131 -21.34 11.62 -2.87
N SER A 132 -22.27 10.77 -2.47
CA SER A 132 -22.03 9.74 -1.46
C SER A 132 -20.95 8.77 -1.95
N VAL A 133 -19.99 8.42 -1.07
CA VAL A 133 -18.92 7.44 -1.37
C VAL A 133 -19.48 6.08 -1.82
N HIS A 134 -20.68 5.73 -1.34
CA HIS A 134 -21.34 4.47 -1.72
C HIS A 134 -21.93 4.50 -3.13
N ALA A 135 -22.16 5.68 -3.70
CA ALA A 135 -22.68 5.84 -5.07
C ALA A 135 -21.56 5.82 -6.15
N LEU A 136 -20.30 5.77 -5.72
CA LEU A 136 -19.17 5.66 -6.64
C LEU A 136 -19.00 4.24 -7.19
N SER A 137 -18.47 4.13 -8.42
CA SER A 137 -17.98 2.85 -8.96
C SER A 137 -16.76 2.34 -8.16
N GLY A 138 -16.41 1.06 -8.30
CA GLY A 138 -15.23 0.48 -7.65
C GLY A 138 -13.96 1.27 -7.94
N GLY A 139 -13.71 1.60 -9.22
CA GLY A 139 -12.55 2.39 -9.63
C GLY A 139 -12.56 3.81 -9.06
N GLN A 140 -13.72 4.47 -9.02
CA GLN A 140 -13.85 5.79 -8.40
C GLN A 140 -13.58 5.76 -6.90
N ARG A 141 -14.06 4.74 -6.18
CA ARG A 141 -13.74 4.55 -4.76
C ARG A 141 -12.24 4.32 -4.54
N GLN A 142 -11.60 3.54 -5.40
CA GLN A 142 -10.15 3.32 -5.30
C GLN A 142 -9.35 4.59 -5.55
N LEU A 143 -9.74 5.40 -6.54
CA LEU A 143 -9.12 6.71 -6.79
C LEU A 143 -9.35 7.68 -5.63
N LEU A 144 -10.54 7.68 -5.03
CA LEU A 144 -10.84 8.49 -3.85
C LEU A 144 -9.99 8.07 -2.64
N ALA A 145 -9.88 6.77 -2.38
CA ALA A 145 -9.04 6.25 -1.30
C ALA A 145 -7.56 6.63 -1.51
N LEU A 146 -7.06 6.53 -2.74
CA LEU A 146 -5.71 6.95 -3.09
C LEU A 146 -5.53 8.47 -2.92
N ALA A 147 -6.51 9.28 -3.34
CA ALA A 147 -6.52 10.73 -3.14
C ALA A 147 -6.43 11.10 -1.66
N GLY A 148 -7.20 10.44 -0.80
CA GLY A 148 -7.16 10.61 0.65
C GLY A 148 -5.81 10.26 1.28
N VAL A 149 -5.16 9.18 0.82
CA VAL A 149 -3.81 8.80 1.26
C VAL A 149 -2.77 9.82 0.85
N LEU A 150 -2.83 10.30 -0.38
CA LEU A 150 -1.84 11.23 -0.94
C LEU A 150 -2.05 12.68 -0.50
N ALA A 151 -3.25 13.03 -0.04
CA ALA A 151 -3.57 14.35 0.51
C ALA A 151 -2.61 14.79 1.63
N VAL A 152 -2.09 13.84 2.41
CA VAL A 152 -1.13 14.12 3.51
C VAL A 152 0.33 14.09 3.07
N GLN A 153 0.60 13.89 1.78
CA GLN A 153 1.93 13.87 1.17
C GLN A 153 2.91 12.91 1.88
N PRO A 154 2.56 11.63 2.01
CA PRO A 154 3.46 10.65 2.61
C PRO A 154 4.74 10.52 1.77
N ARG A 155 5.83 10.03 2.36
CA ARG A 155 7.07 9.72 1.63
C ARG A 155 7.03 8.36 0.96
N VAL A 156 6.28 7.43 1.55
CA VAL A 156 6.10 6.06 1.09
C VAL A 156 4.61 5.80 0.91
N VAL A 157 4.24 5.14 -0.16
CA VAL A 157 2.89 4.63 -0.42
C VAL A 157 2.95 3.12 -0.51
N ILE A 158 2.17 2.45 0.31
CA ILE A 158 1.93 1.01 0.24
C ILE A 158 0.57 0.80 -0.41
N ALA A 159 0.52 0.02 -1.47
CA ALA A 159 -0.71 -0.36 -2.16
C ALA A 159 -0.88 -1.89 -2.09
N ASP A 160 -1.78 -2.36 -1.23
CA ASP A 160 -2.07 -3.78 -1.01
C ASP A 160 -3.21 -4.22 -1.93
N GLU A 161 -2.86 -4.83 -3.08
CA GLU A 161 -3.79 -5.33 -4.11
C GLU A 161 -4.76 -4.24 -4.65
N PRO A 162 -4.29 -3.06 -5.04
CA PRO A 162 -5.15 -1.90 -5.31
C PRO A 162 -6.04 -2.03 -6.56
N THR A 163 -5.83 -3.07 -7.36
CA THR A 163 -6.52 -3.26 -8.64
C THR A 163 -7.37 -4.53 -8.71
N THR A 164 -7.35 -5.37 -7.68
CA THR A 164 -7.98 -6.72 -7.70
C THR A 164 -9.50 -6.69 -7.94
N LEU A 165 -10.19 -5.63 -7.50
CA LEU A 165 -11.64 -5.49 -7.64
C LEU A 165 -12.06 -4.59 -8.82
N LEU A 166 -11.14 -4.27 -9.73
CA LEU A 166 -11.36 -3.32 -10.81
C LEU A 166 -11.43 -4.01 -12.18
N ASP A 167 -12.22 -3.41 -13.07
CA ASP A 167 -12.15 -3.74 -14.50
C ASP A 167 -10.82 -3.24 -15.12
N LEU A 168 -10.55 -3.66 -16.35
CA LEU A 168 -9.29 -3.37 -17.03
C LEU A 168 -9.03 -1.86 -17.18
N ALA A 169 -10.06 -1.06 -17.51
CA ALA A 169 -9.90 0.38 -17.70
C ALA A 169 -9.56 1.10 -16.38
N ASN A 170 -10.22 0.72 -15.29
CA ASN A 170 -9.96 1.26 -13.97
C ASN A 170 -8.62 0.76 -13.41
N THR A 171 -8.26 -0.51 -13.65
CA THR A 171 -6.93 -1.06 -13.35
C THR A 171 -5.85 -0.21 -13.99
N HIS A 172 -5.96 0.09 -15.29
CA HIS A 172 -4.98 0.93 -15.98
C HIS A 172 -4.89 2.34 -15.36
N ARG A 173 -6.03 2.99 -15.09
CA ARG A 173 -6.06 4.33 -14.48
C ARG A 173 -5.38 4.37 -13.12
N VAL A 174 -5.70 3.42 -12.24
CA VAL A 174 -5.10 3.33 -10.89
C VAL A 174 -3.61 3.02 -10.98
N ALA A 175 -3.22 2.10 -11.87
CA ALA A 175 -1.82 1.76 -12.10
C ALA A 175 -1.00 2.97 -12.57
N GLU A 176 -1.48 3.72 -13.57
CA GLU A 176 -0.79 4.92 -14.07
C GLU A 176 -0.64 5.99 -12.96
N ARG A 177 -1.65 6.17 -12.11
CA ARG A 177 -1.54 7.06 -10.95
C ARG A 177 -0.47 6.58 -9.96
N LEU A 178 -0.44 5.29 -9.61
CA LEU A 178 0.53 4.73 -8.68
C LEU A 178 1.96 4.82 -9.22
N PHE A 179 2.17 4.45 -10.49
CA PHE A 179 3.52 4.51 -11.09
C PHE A 179 3.98 5.93 -11.40
N GLY A 180 3.07 6.89 -11.56
CA GLY A 180 3.36 8.32 -11.71
C GLY A 180 3.72 9.05 -10.41
N LEU A 181 3.63 8.40 -9.26
CA LEU A 181 3.95 9.01 -7.96
C LEU A 181 5.43 9.39 -7.85
N SER A 182 5.72 10.54 -7.23
CA SER A 182 7.09 10.90 -6.82
C SER A 182 7.53 10.17 -5.55
N GLN A 183 6.58 9.66 -4.77
CA GLN A 183 6.79 8.88 -3.55
C GLN A 183 7.37 7.50 -3.86
N GLN A 184 8.05 6.90 -2.90
CA GLN A 184 8.41 5.49 -2.95
C GLN A 184 7.13 4.65 -2.91
N LEU A 185 7.00 3.68 -3.82
CA LEU A 185 5.84 2.79 -3.92
C LEU A 185 6.22 1.36 -3.58
N LEU A 186 5.50 0.77 -2.63
CA LEU A 186 5.48 -0.67 -2.41
C LEU A 186 4.15 -1.21 -2.93
N LEU A 187 4.19 -2.05 -3.95
CA LEU A 187 3.01 -2.60 -4.62
C LEU A 187 2.90 -4.10 -4.37
N VAL A 188 1.89 -4.52 -3.63
CA VAL A 188 1.48 -5.93 -3.57
C VAL A 188 0.50 -6.15 -4.71
N SER A 189 0.75 -7.11 -5.59
CA SER A 189 -0.17 -7.43 -6.68
C SER A 189 -0.01 -8.84 -7.23
N HIS A 190 -1.11 -9.42 -7.68
CA HIS A 190 -1.13 -10.63 -8.49
C HIS A 190 -1.01 -10.33 -10.00
N ASN A 191 -1.12 -9.07 -10.41
CA ASN A 191 -0.93 -8.64 -11.80
C ASN A 191 0.56 -8.52 -12.11
N LEU A 192 1.12 -9.53 -12.76
CA LEU A 192 2.55 -9.61 -13.07
C LEU A 192 3.01 -8.51 -14.04
N GLU A 193 2.13 -7.98 -14.92
CA GLU A 193 2.47 -6.87 -15.80
C GLU A 193 2.76 -5.57 -15.01
N LEU A 194 2.05 -5.35 -13.90
CA LEU A 194 2.34 -4.22 -13.02
C LEU A 194 3.64 -4.45 -12.23
N ILE A 195 3.91 -5.68 -11.84
CA ILE A 195 5.13 -6.06 -11.11
C ILE A 195 6.38 -5.91 -11.99
N GLU A 196 6.29 -6.19 -13.28
CA GLU A 196 7.39 -5.97 -14.23
C GLU A 196 7.86 -4.51 -14.31
N ARG A 197 7.00 -3.55 -13.92
CA ARG A 197 7.33 -2.12 -13.89
C ARG A 197 8.09 -1.69 -12.63
N CYS A 198 8.27 -2.57 -11.67
CA CYS A 198 9.03 -2.31 -10.45
C CYS A 198 10.54 -2.40 -10.69
N GLU A 199 11.35 -1.88 -9.77
CA GLU A 199 12.82 -1.93 -9.81
C GLU A 199 13.35 -3.16 -9.06
N ARG A 200 12.60 -3.60 -8.05
CA ARG A 200 12.91 -4.75 -7.19
C ARG A 200 11.64 -5.48 -6.82
N VAL A 201 11.69 -6.80 -6.74
CA VAL A 201 10.52 -7.63 -6.41
C VAL A 201 10.90 -8.64 -5.34
N LEU A 202 10.03 -8.73 -4.33
CA LEU A 202 10.05 -9.75 -3.29
C LEU A 202 9.03 -10.83 -3.62
N VAL A 203 9.44 -12.10 -3.58
CA VAL A 203 8.51 -13.24 -3.64
C VAL A 203 8.31 -13.76 -2.22
N VAL A 204 7.05 -13.75 -1.76
CA VAL A 204 6.68 -14.23 -0.43
C VAL A 204 5.93 -15.54 -0.58
N ASP A 205 6.42 -16.59 0.09
CA ASP A 205 5.81 -17.91 0.09
C ASP A 205 5.99 -18.59 1.45
N HIS A 206 4.97 -19.32 1.91
CA HIS A 206 5.00 -20.01 3.21
C HIS A 206 5.53 -19.14 4.37
N ALA A 207 5.03 -17.90 4.47
CA ALA A 207 5.42 -16.92 5.49
C ALA A 207 6.89 -16.44 5.42
N GLU A 208 7.59 -16.65 4.31
CA GLU A 208 9.00 -16.29 4.12
C GLU A 208 9.21 -15.51 2.82
N VAL A 209 10.19 -14.59 2.80
CA VAL A 209 10.67 -13.96 1.56
C VAL A 209 11.67 -14.95 0.92
N VAL A 210 11.18 -15.69 -0.09
CA VAL A 210 11.95 -16.76 -0.76
C VAL A 210 12.78 -16.30 -1.95
N PHE A 211 12.52 -15.08 -2.43
CA PHE A 211 13.30 -14.43 -3.49
C PHE A 211 13.27 -12.93 -3.33
N ASP A 212 14.38 -12.29 -3.67
CA ASP A 212 14.56 -10.84 -3.59
C ASP A 212 15.49 -10.42 -4.74
N GLY A 213 14.99 -9.67 -5.71
CA GLY A 213 15.80 -9.30 -6.86
C GLY A 213 15.03 -8.61 -7.99
N GLU A 214 15.55 -8.73 -9.20
CA GLU A 214 14.98 -8.13 -10.40
C GLU A 214 13.59 -8.67 -10.76
N PRO A 215 12.69 -7.84 -11.33
CA PRO A 215 11.31 -8.22 -11.60
C PRO A 215 11.14 -9.48 -12.44
N LEU A 216 11.82 -9.59 -13.57
CA LEU A 216 11.68 -10.76 -14.46
C LEU A 216 12.18 -12.05 -13.81
N ALA A 217 13.28 -11.99 -13.05
CA ALA A 217 13.80 -13.14 -12.32
C ALA A 217 12.84 -13.56 -11.19
N ALA A 218 12.29 -12.59 -10.45
CA ALA A 218 11.30 -12.85 -9.39
C ALA A 218 10.01 -13.49 -9.95
N ILE A 219 9.51 -12.99 -11.07
CA ILE A 219 8.32 -13.54 -11.75
C ILE A 219 8.60 -14.96 -12.25
N GLY A 220 9.79 -15.22 -12.80
CA GLY A 220 10.23 -16.55 -13.21
C GLY A 220 10.20 -17.52 -12.03
N HIS A 221 10.86 -17.15 -10.94
CA HIS A 221 10.89 -17.91 -9.69
C HIS A 221 9.47 -18.20 -9.15
N TYR A 222 8.61 -17.18 -9.12
CA TYR A 222 7.23 -17.35 -8.66
C TYR A 222 6.43 -18.34 -9.54
N ARG A 223 6.56 -18.25 -10.88
CA ARG A 223 5.90 -19.19 -11.82
C ARG A 223 6.35 -20.63 -11.64
N GLU A 224 7.64 -20.86 -11.41
CA GLU A 224 8.19 -22.18 -11.14
C GLU A 224 7.58 -22.80 -9.88
N ARG A 225 7.54 -22.04 -8.78
CA ARG A 225 6.92 -22.48 -7.51
C ARG A 225 5.42 -22.79 -7.66
N VAL A 226 4.68 -21.96 -8.39
CA VAL A 226 3.26 -22.22 -8.67
C VAL A 226 3.11 -23.53 -9.50
N ALA A 227 3.96 -23.76 -10.48
CA ALA A 227 3.95 -24.98 -11.28
C ALA A 227 4.29 -26.24 -10.47
N GLU A 228 5.17 -26.13 -9.48
CA GLU A 228 5.49 -27.21 -8.53
C GLU A 228 4.32 -27.53 -7.59
N ALA A 229 3.62 -26.51 -7.09
CA ALA A 229 2.48 -26.68 -6.19
C ALA A 229 1.23 -27.29 -6.85
N ILE A 230 1.13 -27.28 -8.17
CA ILE A 230 0.00 -27.85 -8.95
C ILE A 230 0.27 -29.33 -9.32
N ARG A 231 1.50 -29.81 -9.20
CA ARG A 231 1.89 -31.21 -9.47
C ARG A 231 1.62 -32.12 -8.31
#